data_12f895bdf0211417bb3d2cb7e2507464
#
_entry.id   12f895bdf0211417bb3d2cb7e2507464
#
_cell.length_a   1.000
_cell.length_b   1.000
_cell.length_c   1.000
_cell.angle_alpha   90.00
_cell.angle_beta   90.00
_cell.angle_gamma   90.00
#
_symmetry.space_group_name_H-M   'P 1'
#
loop_
_entity.id
_entity.type
_entity.pdbx_description
1 polymer ?
#
loop_
_entity_poly.entity_id
_entity_poly.type
_entity_poly.pdbx_seq_one_letter_code
_entity_poly.pdbx_strand_id
1 'polypeptide(L)'
;AETMGLLISQLSGGQIQKLEVKLQGEFVQHPSQPLIIASLKGLLSKALGDRINYVNASLEADSRGITVVESKDEARPEFASGSLQLTTYGDNGDHSVAGSIFADGELRIISIDQYPVNVSPSRYMLVTRHRDMPGIIGKLGSLLGSNNVNIASMQVGRKIVRGEAVMVLSIDDPIPNKLLDTITEVCLLYTSPSPRDLRK
;
A
#
# COMPACT_ATOMS: atom_id res chain seq x y z
N ALA A 1 -9.82 -3.48 -5.88
CA ALA A 1 -10.01 -3.92 -4.49
C ALA A 1 -9.00 -5.00 -4.12
N GLU A 2 -8.94 -6.14 -4.81
CA GLU A 2 -8.03 -7.26 -4.48
C GLU A 2 -6.56 -6.84 -4.47
N THR A 3 -6.09 -6.17 -5.51
CA THR A 3 -4.70 -5.66 -5.60
C THR A 3 -4.37 -4.72 -4.45
N MET A 4 -5.32 -3.86 -4.05
CA MET A 4 -5.15 -2.97 -2.91
C MET A 4 -5.10 -3.74 -1.59
N GLY A 5 -5.94 -4.78 -1.45
CA GLY A 5 -5.91 -5.69 -0.31
C GLY A 5 -4.56 -6.39 -0.16
N LEU A 6 -4.00 -6.89 -1.27
CA LEU A 6 -2.67 -7.50 -1.28
C LEU A 6 -1.57 -6.48 -0.91
N LEU A 7 -1.63 -5.27 -1.49
CA LEU A 7 -0.65 -4.21 -1.20
C LEU A 7 -0.68 -3.82 0.28
N ILE A 8 -1.86 -3.56 0.83
CA ILE A 8 -1.98 -3.13 2.23
C ILE A 8 -1.57 -4.23 3.21
N SER A 9 -1.76 -5.52 2.87
CA SER A 9 -1.28 -6.64 3.70
C SER A 9 0.25 -6.68 3.82
N GLN A 10 0.94 -6.24 2.78
CA GLN A 10 2.42 -6.17 2.78
C GLN A 10 2.92 -4.98 3.59
N LEU A 11 2.22 -3.84 3.54
CA LEU A 11 2.54 -2.65 4.31
C LEU A 11 2.31 -2.87 5.82
N SER A 12 1.22 -3.53 6.18
CA SER A 12 0.82 -3.71 7.59
C SER A 12 1.76 -4.63 8.39
N GLY A 13 2.34 -5.65 7.76
CA GLY A 13 3.43 -6.46 8.31
C GLY A 13 3.17 -7.28 9.58
N GLY A 14 2.12 -6.98 10.36
CA GLY A 14 1.74 -7.61 11.63
C GLY A 14 0.34 -8.19 11.63
N GLN A 15 -0.20 -8.49 12.82
CA GLN A 15 -1.57 -8.91 12.96
C GLN A 15 -2.52 -7.73 12.72
N ILE A 16 -3.47 -7.92 11.80
CA ILE A 16 -4.50 -6.93 11.48
C ILE A 16 -5.73 -7.25 12.31
N GLN A 17 -6.25 -6.25 13.01
CA GLN A 17 -7.42 -6.35 13.88
C GLN A 17 -8.68 -5.77 13.22
N LYS A 18 -8.52 -4.77 12.37
CA LYS A 18 -9.64 -4.11 11.68
C LYS A 18 -9.25 -3.75 10.24
N LEU A 19 -10.19 -3.94 9.33
CA LEU A 19 -10.16 -3.39 7.97
C LEU A 19 -11.32 -2.42 7.80
N GLU A 20 -11.04 -1.17 7.50
CA GLU A 20 -12.03 -0.20 7.06
C GLU A 20 -12.01 -0.09 5.52
N VAL A 21 -13.19 -0.18 4.93
CA VAL A 21 -13.43 -0.06 3.49
C VAL A 21 -14.27 1.18 3.26
N LYS A 22 -13.66 2.25 2.77
CA LYS A 22 -14.33 3.52 2.50
C LYS A 22 -14.55 3.69 0.99
N LEU A 23 -15.81 3.94 0.61
CA LEU A 23 -16.20 4.30 -0.75
C LEU A 23 -16.44 5.80 -0.81
N GLN A 24 -15.92 6.45 -1.85
CA GLN A 24 -16.08 7.89 -2.05
C GLN A 24 -16.59 8.23 -3.47
N GLY A 25 -17.33 9.35 -3.56
CA GLY A 25 -17.85 9.87 -4.82
C GLY A 25 -18.78 8.88 -5.52
N GLU A 26 -18.59 8.67 -6.81
CA GLU A 26 -19.45 7.79 -7.62
C GLU A 26 -19.45 6.33 -7.15
N PHE A 27 -18.42 5.86 -6.45
CA PHE A 27 -18.35 4.49 -5.95
C PHE A 27 -19.40 4.20 -4.86
N VAL A 28 -19.93 5.24 -4.20
CA VAL A 28 -21.01 5.12 -3.19
C VAL A 28 -22.29 4.53 -3.78
N GLN A 29 -22.54 4.75 -5.08
CA GLN A 29 -23.72 4.28 -5.79
C GLN A 29 -23.67 2.77 -6.11
N HIS A 30 -22.51 2.14 -5.96
CA HIS A 30 -22.34 0.72 -6.25
C HIS A 30 -22.43 -0.16 -5.00
N PRO A 31 -22.83 -1.44 -5.15
CA PRO A 31 -22.77 -2.39 -4.04
C PRO A 31 -21.35 -2.52 -3.50
N SER A 32 -21.17 -2.33 -2.20
CA SER A 32 -19.87 -2.42 -1.53
C SER A 32 -19.39 -3.84 -1.31
N GLN A 33 -20.32 -4.79 -1.12
CA GLN A 33 -20.00 -6.16 -0.74
C GLN A 33 -18.99 -6.85 -1.67
N PRO A 34 -19.06 -6.77 -3.01
CA PRO A 34 -18.05 -7.35 -3.89
C PRO A 34 -16.65 -6.73 -3.68
N LEU A 35 -16.59 -5.42 -3.40
CA LEU A 35 -15.33 -4.72 -3.14
C LEU A 35 -14.73 -5.14 -1.80
N ILE A 36 -15.55 -5.29 -0.76
CA ILE A 36 -15.14 -5.79 0.55
C ILE A 36 -14.57 -7.20 0.44
N ILE A 37 -15.28 -8.12 -0.22
CA ILE A 37 -14.85 -9.50 -0.41
C ILE A 37 -13.52 -9.56 -1.19
N ALA A 38 -13.40 -8.78 -2.25
CA ALA A 38 -12.16 -8.71 -3.03
C ALA A 38 -11.00 -8.14 -2.22
N SER A 39 -11.26 -7.11 -1.41
CA SER A 39 -10.24 -6.53 -0.51
C SER A 39 -9.76 -7.54 0.52
N LEU A 40 -10.68 -8.29 1.14
CA LEU A 40 -10.36 -9.34 2.10
C LEU A 40 -9.57 -10.49 1.47
N LYS A 41 -9.98 -10.93 0.27
CA LYS A 41 -9.22 -11.94 -0.48
C LYS A 41 -7.78 -11.49 -0.70
N GLY A 42 -7.58 -10.27 -1.17
CA GLY A 42 -6.24 -9.69 -1.35
C GLY A 42 -5.48 -9.59 -0.04
N LEU A 43 -6.11 -9.07 1.02
CA LEU A 43 -5.53 -8.90 2.34
C LEU A 43 -5.01 -10.22 2.94
N LEU A 44 -5.77 -11.30 2.77
CA LEU A 44 -5.47 -12.61 3.34
C LEU A 44 -4.59 -13.49 2.42
N SER A 45 -4.38 -13.09 1.16
CA SER A 45 -3.62 -13.88 0.17
C SER A 45 -2.19 -14.19 0.62
N LYS A 46 -1.52 -13.27 1.30
CA LYS A 46 -0.15 -13.49 1.81
C LYS A 46 -0.09 -14.61 2.87
N ALA A 47 -1.12 -14.70 3.72
CA ALA A 47 -1.17 -15.67 4.81
C ALA A 47 -1.72 -17.05 4.38
N LEU A 48 -2.65 -17.07 3.43
CA LEU A 48 -3.42 -18.25 3.06
C LEU A 48 -3.07 -18.83 1.70
N GLY A 49 -2.38 -18.09 0.83
CA GLY A 49 -2.08 -18.50 -0.54
C GLY A 49 -3.34 -18.89 -1.31
N ASP A 50 -3.31 -20.02 -2.00
CA ASP A 50 -4.42 -20.51 -2.83
C ASP A 50 -5.65 -20.98 -2.05
N ARG A 51 -5.58 -21.06 -0.72
CA ARG A 51 -6.71 -21.44 0.13
C ARG A 51 -7.75 -20.33 0.27
N ILE A 52 -7.39 -19.07 -0.01
CA ILE A 52 -8.33 -17.95 0.03
C ILE A 52 -8.99 -17.73 -1.32
N ASN A 53 -10.31 -17.50 -1.31
CA ASN A 53 -11.09 -17.19 -2.50
C ASN A 53 -12.23 -16.22 -2.14
N TYR A 54 -13.02 -15.79 -3.13
CA TYR A 54 -14.11 -14.83 -2.92
C TYR A 54 -15.27 -15.38 -2.07
N VAL A 55 -15.41 -16.71 -1.96
CA VAL A 55 -16.49 -17.34 -1.20
C VAL A 55 -16.14 -17.39 0.29
N ASN A 56 -14.89 -17.68 0.64
CA ASN A 56 -14.48 -17.86 2.02
C ASN A 56 -13.81 -16.64 2.66
N ALA A 57 -13.54 -15.55 1.90
CA ALA A 57 -12.79 -14.41 2.38
C ALA A 57 -13.37 -13.76 3.64
N SER A 58 -14.67 -13.57 3.70
CA SER A 58 -15.34 -13.01 4.90
C SER A 58 -15.24 -13.94 6.10
N LEU A 59 -15.49 -15.23 5.91
CA LEU A 59 -15.42 -16.25 6.97
C LEU A 59 -13.98 -16.37 7.52
N GLU A 60 -12.98 -16.32 6.63
CA GLU A 60 -11.57 -16.37 7.02
C GLU A 60 -11.14 -15.11 7.78
N ALA A 61 -11.68 -13.94 7.43
CA ALA A 61 -11.45 -12.71 8.19
C ALA A 61 -12.05 -12.80 9.59
N ASP A 62 -13.32 -13.20 9.70
CA ASP A 62 -14.02 -13.37 10.97
C ASP A 62 -13.30 -14.38 11.88
N SER A 63 -12.85 -15.52 11.33
CA SER A 63 -12.13 -16.54 12.10
C SER A 63 -10.79 -16.05 12.67
N ARG A 64 -10.23 -15.00 12.10
CA ARG A 64 -8.99 -14.33 12.54
C ARG A 64 -9.23 -13.11 13.40
N GLY A 65 -10.50 -12.82 13.73
CA GLY A 65 -10.89 -11.68 14.54
C GLY A 65 -10.71 -10.33 13.83
N ILE A 66 -10.71 -10.32 12.49
CA ILE A 66 -10.62 -9.07 11.72
C ILE A 66 -12.01 -8.45 11.63
N THR A 67 -12.21 -7.33 12.30
CA THR A 67 -13.43 -6.55 12.18
C THR A 67 -13.44 -5.78 10.87
N VAL A 68 -14.50 -5.93 10.07
CA VAL A 68 -14.66 -5.17 8.82
C VAL A 68 -15.66 -4.04 9.02
N VAL A 69 -15.27 -2.82 8.69
CA VAL A 69 -16.10 -1.62 8.78
C VAL A 69 -16.25 -1.00 7.39
N GLU A 70 -17.48 -0.78 6.98
CA GLU A 70 -17.82 -0.05 5.77
C GLU A 70 -18.13 1.41 6.10
N SER A 71 -17.61 2.34 5.29
CA SER A 71 -17.98 3.75 5.33
C SER A 71 -18.20 4.31 3.92
N LYS A 72 -19.07 5.29 3.81
CA LYS A 72 -19.46 5.93 2.55
C LYS A 72 -19.36 7.44 2.68
N ASP A 73 -18.83 8.10 1.65
CA ASP A 73 -18.63 9.53 1.62
C ASP A 73 -18.94 10.05 0.19
N GLU A 74 -19.97 10.83 0.05
CA GLU A 74 -20.40 11.36 -1.25
C GLU A 74 -19.43 12.42 -1.81
N ALA A 75 -18.52 12.93 -1.00
CA ALA A 75 -17.51 13.88 -1.44
C ALA A 75 -16.63 13.26 -2.53
N ARG A 76 -16.47 13.97 -3.64
CA ARG A 76 -15.60 13.52 -4.73
C ARG A 76 -14.14 13.68 -4.34
N PRO A 77 -13.29 12.66 -4.60
CA PRO A 77 -11.84 12.80 -4.49
C PRO A 77 -11.32 13.88 -5.47
N GLU A 78 -10.23 14.53 -5.11
CA GLU A 78 -9.69 15.68 -5.87
C GLU A 78 -9.37 15.36 -7.33
N PHE A 79 -8.95 14.13 -7.64
CA PHE A 79 -8.46 13.74 -8.98
C PHE A 79 -9.24 12.61 -9.65
N ALA A 80 -10.40 12.22 -9.09
CA ALA A 80 -11.17 11.09 -9.61
C ALA A 80 -12.67 11.28 -9.36
N SER A 81 -13.53 10.62 -10.14
CA SER A 81 -14.98 10.65 -9.92
C SER A 81 -15.40 9.89 -8.67
N GLY A 82 -14.66 8.86 -8.30
CA GLY A 82 -14.84 8.07 -7.09
C GLY A 82 -13.55 7.35 -6.70
N SER A 83 -13.47 6.88 -5.48
CA SER A 83 -12.34 6.09 -4.98
C SER A 83 -12.78 5.03 -3.98
N LEU A 84 -11.97 3.98 -3.90
CA LEU A 84 -11.96 2.99 -2.84
C LEU A 84 -10.74 3.26 -1.97
N GLN A 85 -10.94 3.38 -0.65
CA GLN A 85 -9.85 3.44 0.32
C GLN A 85 -9.97 2.24 1.27
N LEU A 86 -8.86 1.56 1.47
CA LEU A 86 -8.67 0.54 2.49
C LEU A 86 -7.80 1.10 3.59
N THR A 87 -8.21 0.90 4.84
CA THR A 87 -7.38 1.22 6.01
C THR A 87 -7.33 0.02 6.93
N THR A 88 -6.14 -0.44 7.27
CA THR A 88 -5.91 -1.50 8.26
C THR A 88 -5.42 -0.90 9.56
N TYR A 89 -5.89 -1.49 10.67
CA TYR A 89 -5.47 -1.17 12.02
C TYR A 89 -4.88 -2.44 12.63
N GLY A 90 -3.68 -2.35 13.18
CA GLY A 90 -2.98 -3.53 13.70
C GLY A 90 -1.76 -3.20 14.54
N ASP A 91 -1.02 -4.23 14.90
CA ASP A 91 0.09 -4.13 15.87
C ASP A 91 1.25 -3.24 15.39
N ASN A 92 1.47 -3.16 14.08
CA ASN A 92 2.54 -2.35 13.48
C ASN A 92 2.08 -0.93 13.08
N GLY A 93 0.91 -0.51 13.55
CA GLY A 93 0.29 0.78 13.23
C GLY A 93 -0.75 0.67 12.12
N ASP A 94 -1.25 1.85 11.75
CA ASP A 94 -2.31 1.98 10.77
C ASP A 94 -1.70 2.23 9.38
N HIS A 95 -2.23 1.53 8.39
CA HIS A 95 -1.85 1.71 6.99
C HIS A 95 -3.06 1.97 6.12
N SER A 96 -2.90 2.78 5.09
CA SER A 96 -3.98 3.08 4.16
C SER A 96 -3.53 3.05 2.71
N VAL A 97 -4.40 2.55 1.85
CA VAL A 97 -4.22 2.56 0.39
C VAL A 97 -5.51 3.04 -0.25
N ALA A 98 -5.44 4.05 -1.12
CA ALA A 98 -6.58 4.49 -1.91
C ALA A 98 -6.31 4.27 -3.40
N GLY A 99 -7.35 3.88 -4.13
CA GLY A 99 -7.30 3.66 -5.56
C GLY A 99 -8.57 4.12 -6.26
N SER A 100 -8.46 4.36 -7.55
CA SER A 100 -9.56 4.77 -8.41
C SER A 100 -9.42 4.17 -9.80
N ILE A 101 -10.52 4.20 -10.55
CA ILE A 101 -10.54 3.93 -11.99
C ILE A 101 -10.64 5.29 -12.69
N PHE A 102 -9.70 5.55 -13.60
CA PHE A 102 -9.64 6.79 -14.34
C PHE A 102 -10.45 6.70 -15.63
N ALA A 103 -10.60 7.82 -16.33
CA ALA A 103 -11.42 7.91 -17.56
C ALA A 103 -10.92 7.00 -18.70
N ASP A 104 -9.66 6.62 -18.68
CA ASP A 104 -9.05 5.65 -19.60
C ASP A 104 -9.39 4.19 -19.26
N GLY A 105 -10.14 3.95 -18.17
CA GLY A 105 -10.48 2.63 -17.63
C GLY A 105 -9.38 2.00 -16.79
N GLU A 106 -8.23 2.67 -16.61
CA GLU A 106 -7.12 2.13 -15.86
C GLU A 106 -7.30 2.29 -14.34
N LEU A 107 -7.01 1.23 -13.62
CA LEU A 107 -6.89 1.26 -12.17
C LEU A 107 -5.58 1.94 -11.77
N ARG A 108 -5.65 2.91 -10.87
CA ARG A 108 -4.49 3.57 -10.28
C ARG A 108 -4.58 3.65 -8.78
N ILE A 109 -3.47 3.39 -8.12
CA ILE A 109 -3.28 3.72 -6.70
C ILE A 109 -3.01 5.22 -6.62
N ILE A 110 -3.85 5.93 -5.87
CA ILE A 110 -3.79 7.40 -5.76
C ILE A 110 -3.24 7.90 -4.43
N SER A 111 -3.18 7.01 -3.42
CA SER A 111 -2.59 7.34 -2.12
C SER A 111 -2.08 6.07 -1.42
N ILE A 112 -0.95 6.19 -0.71
CA ILE A 112 -0.42 5.20 0.22
C ILE A 112 -0.05 5.93 1.51
N ASP A 113 -0.60 5.49 2.65
CA ASP A 113 -0.44 6.14 3.97
C ASP A 113 -0.68 7.65 3.91
N GLN A 114 -1.73 8.05 3.17
CA GLN A 114 -2.11 9.45 2.89
C GLN A 114 -1.04 10.26 2.11
N TYR A 115 0.00 9.62 1.57
CA TYR A 115 0.92 10.27 0.63
C TYR A 115 0.33 10.16 -0.78
N PRO A 116 0.16 11.29 -1.50
CA PRO A 116 -0.39 11.26 -2.85
C PRO A 116 0.59 10.58 -3.80
N VAL A 117 0.09 9.64 -4.56
CA VAL A 117 0.80 8.94 -5.64
C VAL A 117 -0.13 8.77 -6.84
N ASN A 118 0.38 8.37 -7.99
CA ASN A 118 -0.43 8.03 -9.15
C ASN A 118 0.25 6.88 -9.89
N VAL A 119 -0.02 5.66 -9.46
CA VAL A 119 0.73 4.46 -9.89
C VAL A 119 -0.24 3.41 -10.40
N SER A 120 -0.02 2.92 -11.61
CA SER A 120 -0.68 1.71 -12.11
C SER A 120 -0.06 0.49 -11.40
N PRO A 121 -0.88 -0.37 -10.79
CA PRO A 121 -0.35 -1.59 -10.15
C PRO A 121 0.41 -2.46 -11.14
N SER A 122 1.57 -2.93 -10.75
CA SER A 122 2.39 -3.86 -11.52
C SER A 122 2.65 -5.15 -10.72
N ARG A 123 3.16 -6.17 -11.40
CA ARG A 123 3.44 -7.49 -10.78
C ARG A 123 4.43 -7.37 -9.62
N TYR A 124 5.46 -6.56 -9.81
CA TYR A 124 6.46 -6.31 -8.78
C TYR A 124 6.50 -4.82 -8.48
N MET A 125 6.25 -4.49 -7.24
CA MET A 125 6.28 -3.12 -6.74
C MET A 125 7.14 -3.05 -5.48
N LEU A 126 7.98 -2.03 -5.41
CA LEU A 126 8.72 -1.69 -4.20
C LEU A 126 8.14 -0.39 -3.64
N VAL A 127 7.67 -0.44 -2.40
CA VAL A 127 7.22 0.74 -1.66
C VAL A 127 8.20 1.02 -0.53
N THR A 128 8.73 2.24 -0.47
CA THR A 128 9.66 2.65 0.59
C THR A 128 9.19 3.92 1.26
N ARG A 129 9.41 4.03 2.59
CA ARG A 129 9.30 5.30 3.33
C ARG A 129 10.70 5.83 3.60
N HIS A 130 10.88 7.11 3.39
CA HIS A 130 12.17 7.76 3.57
C HIS A 130 11.98 9.26 3.83
N ARG A 131 13.02 9.92 4.31
CA ARG A 131 13.05 11.38 4.36
C ARG A 131 13.35 11.92 2.95
N ASP A 132 12.58 12.91 2.50
CA ASP A 132 12.79 13.57 1.21
C ASP A 132 14.09 14.38 1.22
N MET A 133 15.17 13.77 0.74
CA MET A 133 16.51 14.36 0.72
C MET A 133 17.19 14.17 -0.63
N PRO A 134 18.00 15.16 -1.07
CA PRO A 134 18.83 14.99 -2.26
C PRO A 134 19.69 13.72 -2.19
N GLY A 135 19.74 12.97 -3.28
CA GLY A 135 20.56 11.78 -3.42
C GLY A 135 19.91 10.47 -3.05
N ILE A 136 18.75 10.44 -2.33
CA ILE A 136 18.09 9.18 -1.95
C ILE A 136 17.65 8.36 -3.18
N ILE A 137 17.07 9.03 -4.17
CA ILE A 137 16.66 8.40 -5.44
C ILE A 137 17.87 7.81 -6.16
N GLY A 138 18.97 8.57 -6.24
CA GLY A 138 20.21 8.12 -6.88
C GLY A 138 20.81 6.91 -6.18
N LYS A 139 20.85 6.89 -4.85
CA LYS A 139 21.34 5.74 -4.06
C LYS A 139 20.51 4.49 -4.33
N LEU A 140 19.18 4.61 -4.27
CA LEU A 140 18.27 3.48 -4.50
C LEU A 140 18.36 2.99 -5.94
N GLY A 141 18.37 3.91 -6.93
CA GLY A 141 18.52 3.55 -8.35
C GLY A 141 19.84 2.87 -8.64
N SER A 142 20.96 3.36 -8.08
CA SER A 142 22.28 2.71 -8.23
C SER A 142 22.30 1.34 -7.57
N LEU A 143 21.68 1.18 -6.39
CA LEU A 143 21.61 -0.10 -5.68
C LEU A 143 20.82 -1.13 -6.49
N LEU A 144 19.65 -0.76 -7.02
CA LEU A 144 18.84 -1.65 -7.87
C LEU A 144 19.58 -2.01 -9.16
N GLY A 145 20.15 -1.02 -9.87
CA GLY A 145 20.89 -1.25 -11.10
C GLY A 145 22.12 -2.15 -10.93
N SER A 146 22.87 -1.98 -9.82
CA SER A 146 24.03 -2.85 -9.50
C SER A 146 23.61 -4.31 -9.22
N ASN A 147 22.35 -4.54 -8.92
CA ASN A 147 21.79 -5.88 -8.71
C ASN A 147 20.94 -6.36 -9.90
N ASN A 148 21.09 -5.74 -11.07
CA ASN A 148 20.36 -6.05 -12.30
C ASN A 148 18.83 -5.98 -12.16
N VAL A 149 18.31 -5.13 -11.28
CA VAL A 149 16.88 -4.87 -11.16
C VAL A 149 16.53 -3.62 -11.95
N ASN A 150 15.74 -3.78 -13.00
CA ASN A 150 15.29 -2.66 -13.83
C ASN A 150 14.09 -1.96 -13.21
N ILE A 151 14.07 -0.62 -13.30
CA ILE A 151 12.98 0.24 -12.84
C ILE A 151 12.15 0.64 -14.05
N ALA A 152 10.92 0.15 -14.14
CA ALA A 152 9.97 0.51 -15.20
C ALA A 152 9.36 1.89 -14.98
N SER A 153 9.01 2.20 -13.73
CA SER A 153 8.50 3.53 -13.33
C SER A 153 8.84 3.83 -11.87
N MET A 154 8.87 5.11 -11.53
CA MET A 154 9.10 5.57 -10.16
C MET A 154 8.24 6.80 -9.88
N GLN A 155 7.63 6.83 -8.70
CA GLN A 155 6.93 8.00 -8.19
C GLN A 155 7.29 8.28 -6.73
N VAL A 156 7.36 9.56 -6.38
CA VAL A 156 7.59 10.02 -5.01
C VAL A 156 6.40 10.86 -4.57
N GLY A 157 5.67 10.36 -3.57
CA GLY A 157 4.61 11.11 -2.89
C GLY A 157 5.15 11.78 -1.64
N ARG A 158 4.87 13.07 -1.47
CA ARG A 158 5.27 13.83 -0.28
C ARG A 158 4.18 14.82 0.11
N LYS A 159 4.04 15.08 1.41
CA LYS A 159 3.13 16.10 1.95
C LYS A 159 3.83 17.43 2.17
N ILE A 160 5.10 17.39 2.57
CA ILE A 160 5.91 18.55 2.93
C ILE A 160 7.28 18.42 2.28
N VAL A 161 7.82 19.49 1.75
CA VAL A 161 9.19 19.56 1.19
C VAL A 161 10.20 19.21 2.29
N ARG A 162 11.11 18.29 2.01
CA ARG A 162 12.13 17.75 2.94
C ARG A 162 11.55 17.02 4.17
N GLY A 163 10.25 16.70 4.15
CA GLY A 163 9.59 15.86 5.16
C GLY A 163 9.74 14.37 4.87
N GLU A 164 8.83 13.59 5.42
CA GLU A 164 8.70 12.18 5.04
C GLU A 164 8.06 12.06 3.65
N ALA A 165 8.48 11.05 2.91
CA ALA A 165 7.99 10.73 1.58
C ALA A 165 7.79 9.21 1.43
N VAL A 166 6.88 8.85 0.56
CA VAL A 166 6.71 7.49 0.06
C VAL A 166 7.20 7.44 -1.37
N MET A 167 8.06 6.48 -1.69
CA MET A 167 8.48 6.21 -3.06
C MET A 167 7.93 4.86 -3.49
N VAL A 168 7.31 4.84 -4.66
CA VAL A 168 6.76 3.64 -5.28
C VAL A 168 7.49 3.40 -6.58
N LEU A 169 8.08 2.22 -6.72
CA LEU A 169 8.74 1.78 -7.95
C LEU A 169 7.99 0.57 -8.51
N SER A 170 7.72 0.59 -9.81
CA SER A 170 7.41 -0.60 -10.59
C SER A 170 8.70 -1.16 -11.13
N ILE A 171 8.94 -2.44 -10.91
CA ILE A 171 10.18 -3.13 -11.30
C ILE A 171 9.86 -4.37 -12.13
N ASP A 172 10.80 -4.81 -12.96
CA ASP A 172 10.56 -5.93 -13.89
C ASP A 172 10.75 -7.29 -13.21
N ASP A 173 11.58 -7.36 -12.17
CA ASP A 173 11.96 -8.59 -11.50
C ASP A 173 11.72 -8.53 -9.99
N PRO A 174 11.51 -9.69 -9.31
CA PRO A 174 11.39 -9.74 -7.86
C PRO A 174 12.71 -9.37 -7.18
N ILE A 175 12.63 -8.59 -6.10
CA ILE A 175 13.80 -8.22 -5.30
C ILE A 175 14.18 -9.37 -4.37
N PRO A 176 15.44 -9.87 -4.40
CA PRO A 176 15.93 -10.84 -3.42
C PRO A 176 15.87 -10.29 -1.99
N ASN A 177 15.56 -11.14 -1.00
CA ASN A 177 15.45 -10.72 0.41
C ASN A 177 16.68 -9.97 0.90
N LYS A 178 17.89 -10.44 0.57
CA LYS A 178 19.15 -9.78 0.94
C LYS A 178 19.25 -8.34 0.42
N LEU A 179 18.69 -8.08 -0.76
CA LEU A 179 18.66 -6.74 -1.34
C LEU A 179 17.60 -5.87 -0.65
N LEU A 180 16.47 -6.45 -0.21
CA LEU A 180 15.46 -5.75 0.58
C LEU A 180 16.04 -5.26 1.92
N ASP A 181 16.86 -6.06 2.59
CA ASP A 181 17.54 -5.67 3.84
C ASP A 181 18.43 -4.44 3.59
N THR A 182 19.23 -4.46 2.53
CA THR A 182 20.09 -3.33 2.15
C THR A 182 19.27 -2.08 1.77
N ILE A 183 18.16 -2.25 1.05
CA ILE A 183 17.25 -1.15 0.72
C ILE A 183 16.67 -0.53 2.00
N THR A 184 16.29 -1.37 2.95
CA THR A 184 15.76 -0.93 4.24
C THR A 184 16.79 -0.09 4.98
N GLU A 185 18.05 -0.51 5.02
CA GLU A 185 19.13 0.28 5.64
C GLU A 185 19.32 1.64 4.94
N VAL A 186 19.31 1.66 3.61
CA VAL A 186 19.41 2.92 2.83
C VAL A 186 18.26 3.87 3.12
N CYS A 187 17.04 3.34 3.27
CA CYS A 187 15.87 4.14 3.59
C CYS A 187 15.81 4.55 5.06
N LEU A 188 16.21 3.67 5.99
CA LEU A 188 16.23 3.90 7.44
C LEU A 188 17.34 4.83 7.91
N LEU A 189 18.42 5.01 7.16
CA LEU A 189 19.49 5.97 7.47
C LEU A 189 18.97 7.41 7.68
N TYR A 190 17.72 7.65 7.38
CA TYR A 190 17.08 8.98 7.49
C TYR A 190 15.79 8.98 8.30
N THR A 191 15.43 7.88 8.96
CA THR A 191 14.35 7.87 9.96
C THR A 191 14.90 8.27 11.32
N SER A 192 14.16 9.11 12.07
CA SER A 192 14.48 9.38 13.47
C SER A 192 14.62 8.07 14.24
N PRO A 193 15.53 7.97 15.23
CA PRO A 193 15.66 6.77 16.04
C PRO A 193 14.32 6.40 16.64
N SER A 194 14.01 5.11 16.62
CA SER A 194 12.80 4.56 17.23
C SER A 194 12.77 4.97 18.72
N PRO A 195 11.58 5.23 19.31
CA PRO A 195 11.48 5.49 20.75
C PRO A 195 12.12 4.44 21.65
N ARG A 196 12.47 3.27 21.11
CA ARG A 196 13.23 2.21 21.82
C ARG A 196 14.70 2.55 22.04
N ASP A 197 15.28 3.43 21.22
CA ASP A 197 16.69 3.78 21.29
C ASP A 197 16.98 4.91 22.29
N LEU A 198 15.94 5.51 22.87
CA LEU A 198 16.05 6.57 23.89
C LEU A 198 16.10 6.04 25.33
N ARG A 199 16.22 4.72 25.53
CA ARG A 199 16.45 4.14 26.86
C ARG A 199 17.90 3.69 27.00
N LYS A 200 18.76 4.61 27.29
CA LYS A 200 20.02 4.37 27.99
C LYS A 200 20.11 5.28 29.23
#